data_4b9d3e9482b635ff41b594a16ea1db72
#
_entry.id   4b9d3e9482b635ff41b594a16ea1db72
#
_cell.length_a   1.000
_cell.length_b   1.000
_cell.length_c   1.000
_cell.angle_alpha   90.00
_cell.angle_beta   90.00
_cell.angle_gamma   90.00
#
_symmetry.space_group_name_H-M   'P 1'
#
loop_
_entity.id
_entity.type
_entity.pdbx_description
1 polymer ?
#
loop_
_entity_poly.entity_id
_entity_poly.type
_entity_poly.pdbx_seq_one_letter_code
_entity_poly.pdbx_strand_id
1 'polypeptide(L)'
;MSQRSISVVKPGLETTVQELPGRIGFLEQGFPVSGPFDAWSFRQANLLVGNDRDAAALECQFLGPTLRFDSNAVVAVTGADMRPTLDGVPVAMWSSHVVRAGQVLALGPAYSGARAYVAISGGVDSPVVLGSRAVFHMAGVGGRALLAEQVLPLGAADPARLDAPALTIPPALRPGFATDRRWDIEALAGPNDDWLSPEAVEMFFSSDWAVQAKSNRTGIRLTGPEFSFAHRAIHKNSDHGQEPSNIIDHGYPLGAVNLAGQTPIILVNDAPSTGGFINPFTVASAAFWKLAQAKPGDILRFRRIDRAEAGRLRAELGRVTSPGVTALA
;
A
#
# COMPACT_ATOMS: atom_id res chain seq x y z
N MET A 1 34.24 -3.34 -10.26
CA MET A 1 33.40 -4.07 -9.26
C MET A 1 32.15 -4.52 -9.98
N SER A 2 31.72 -5.77 -9.87
CA SER A 2 30.47 -6.23 -10.46
C SER A 2 29.31 -5.44 -9.80
N GLN A 3 28.33 -5.04 -10.58
CA GLN A 3 27.13 -4.35 -10.09
C GLN A 3 26.41 -5.28 -9.11
N ARG A 4 26.02 -4.76 -7.95
CA ARG A 4 25.22 -5.51 -6.96
C ARG A 4 23.83 -5.78 -7.56
N SER A 5 23.32 -7.02 -7.40
CA SER A 5 22.04 -7.41 -7.97
C SER A 5 21.37 -8.54 -7.21
N ILE A 6 20.11 -8.76 -7.53
CA ILE A 6 19.34 -9.96 -7.21
C ILE A 6 18.72 -10.52 -8.49
N SER A 7 18.59 -11.83 -8.57
CA SER A 7 17.93 -12.55 -9.66
C SER A 7 16.59 -13.10 -9.20
N VAL A 8 15.54 -12.89 -9.98
CA VAL A 8 14.20 -13.38 -9.70
C VAL A 8 14.06 -14.83 -10.15
N VAL A 9 14.01 -15.77 -9.20
CA VAL A 9 13.79 -17.20 -9.49
C VAL A 9 12.31 -17.48 -9.73
N LYS A 10 11.44 -16.92 -8.87
CA LYS A 10 9.98 -16.91 -9.03
C LYS A 10 9.46 -15.50 -8.70
N PRO A 11 8.59 -14.93 -9.54
CA PRO A 11 8.18 -13.52 -9.37
C PRO A 11 7.14 -13.31 -8.25
N GLY A 12 6.52 -14.36 -7.74
CA GLY A 12 5.30 -14.25 -6.94
C GLY A 12 4.07 -14.00 -7.83
N LEU A 13 2.97 -13.56 -7.20
CA LEU A 13 1.74 -13.26 -7.95
C LEU A 13 1.82 -11.86 -8.59
N GLU A 14 2.11 -10.85 -7.79
CA GLU A 14 2.28 -9.45 -8.21
C GLU A 14 3.31 -8.80 -7.28
N THR A 15 4.56 -8.83 -7.70
CA THR A 15 5.67 -8.17 -7.00
C THR A 15 6.14 -7.00 -7.84
N THR A 16 6.15 -5.79 -7.27
CA THR A 16 6.55 -4.55 -7.95
C THR A 16 7.56 -3.77 -7.14
N VAL A 17 8.39 -2.97 -7.82
CA VAL A 17 9.24 -1.98 -7.17
C VAL A 17 8.37 -0.78 -6.79
N GLN A 18 8.46 -0.36 -5.52
CA GLN A 18 7.79 0.83 -5.03
C GLN A 18 8.76 1.70 -4.23
N GLU A 19 8.53 3.01 -4.22
CA GLU A 19 9.29 3.97 -3.39
C GLU A 19 8.38 5.13 -2.95
N LEU A 20 8.78 5.87 -1.94
CA LEU A 20 8.11 7.10 -1.52
C LEU A 20 8.94 8.33 -1.91
N PRO A 21 8.29 9.46 -2.19
CA PRO A 21 6.83 9.70 -2.11
C PRO A 21 6.02 9.18 -3.30
N GLY A 22 6.63 8.46 -4.23
CA GLY A 22 6.04 8.05 -5.50
C GLY A 22 6.18 9.15 -6.58
N ARG A 23 5.33 9.11 -7.59
CA ARG A 23 5.38 9.99 -8.78
C ARG A 23 4.60 11.27 -8.53
N ILE A 24 5.27 12.28 -7.98
CA ILE A 24 4.66 13.58 -7.64
C ILE A 24 4.73 14.54 -8.84
N GLY A 25 3.64 15.32 -9.04
CA GLY A 25 3.60 16.40 -10.04
C GLY A 25 3.04 16.02 -11.41
N PHE A 26 2.50 14.80 -11.56
CA PHE A 26 2.00 14.31 -12.85
C PHE A 26 0.50 13.94 -12.85
N LEU A 27 -0.25 14.30 -11.81
CA LEU A 27 -1.68 14.00 -11.71
C LEU A 27 -2.51 14.64 -12.82
N GLU A 28 -2.19 15.88 -13.23
CA GLU A 28 -2.87 16.57 -14.33
C GLU A 28 -2.67 15.90 -15.69
N GLN A 29 -1.62 15.10 -15.83
CA GLN A 29 -1.30 14.30 -17.02
C GLN A 29 -1.88 12.88 -16.94
N GLY A 30 -2.64 12.58 -15.88
CA GLY A 30 -3.30 11.29 -15.66
C GLY A 30 -2.41 10.21 -15.04
N PHE A 31 -1.18 10.54 -14.59
CA PHE A 31 -0.33 9.58 -13.91
C PHE A 31 -0.56 9.60 -12.40
N PRO A 32 -0.93 8.45 -11.79
CA PRO A 32 -1.11 8.36 -10.34
C PRO A 32 0.23 8.48 -9.60
N VAL A 33 0.15 8.83 -8.32
CA VAL A 33 1.31 8.92 -7.45
C VAL A 33 2.00 7.56 -7.31
N SER A 34 1.25 6.47 -7.28
CA SER A 34 1.73 5.12 -6.98
C SER A 34 2.44 5.04 -5.62
N GLY A 35 3.55 4.30 -5.51
CA GLY A 35 4.25 4.08 -4.24
C GLY A 35 3.67 2.92 -3.44
N PRO A 36 4.31 2.54 -2.31
CA PRO A 36 3.87 1.43 -1.49
C PRO A 36 2.49 1.70 -0.89
N PHE A 37 1.64 0.67 -0.91
CA PHE A 37 0.27 0.82 -0.41
C PHE A 37 0.24 0.84 1.13
N ASP A 38 1.06 0.01 1.81
CA ASP A 38 1.29 0.08 3.25
C ASP A 38 2.64 0.78 3.53
N ALA A 39 2.59 2.10 3.65
CA ALA A 39 3.77 2.91 3.93
C ALA A 39 4.37 2.62 5.32
N TRP A 40 3.60 2.08 6.27
CA TRP A 40 4.10 1.72 7.60
C TRP A 40 5.08 0.56 7.51
N SER A 41 4.62 -0.57 7.02
CA SER A 41 5.46 -1.77 6.85
C SER A 41 6.65 -1.50 5.91
N PHE A 42 6.42 -0.78 4.81
CA PHE A 42 7.45 -0.42 3.83
C PHE A 42 8.61 0.35 4.46
N ARG A 43 8.31 1.41 5.21
CA ARG A 43 9.34 2.24 5.85
C ARG A 43 10.14 1.48 6.88
N GLN A 44 9.46 0.67 7.69
CA GLN A 44 10.12 -0.15 8.69
C GLN A 44 11.05 -1.20 8.06
N ALA A 45 10.67 -1.80 6.91
CA ALA A 45 11.57 -2.68 6.16
C ALA A 45 12.87 -1.98 5.76
N ASN A 46 12.78 -0.77 5.20
CA ASN A 46 13.94 0.02 4.81
C ASN A 46 14.84 0.41 6.00
N LEU A 47 14.24 0.83 7.11
CA LEU A 47 15.00 1.17 8.33
C LEU A 47 15.79 -0.03 8.88
N LEU A 48 15.22 -1.23 8.82
CA LEU A 48 15.89 -2.46 9.27
C LEU A 48 17.17 -2.77 8.50
N VAL A 49 17.23 -2.44 7.22
CA VAL A 49 18.40 -2.70 6.38
C VAL A 49 19.36 -1.51 6.28
N GLY A 50 19.04 -0.39 6.97
CA GLY A 50 19.86 0.81 7.00
C GLY A 50 19.70 1.71 5.76
N ASN A 51 18.62 1.57 5.02
CA ASN A 51 18.27 2.46 3.92
C ASN A 51 17.62 3.76 4.44
N ASP A 52 17.56 4.79 3.57
CA ASP A 52 16.52 5.80 3.72
C ASP A 52 15.16 5.11 3.79
N ARG A 53 14.29 5.55 4.71
CA ARG A 53 12.98 4.91 4.96
C ARG A 53 12.06 4.90 3.73
N ASP A 54 12.29 5.81 2.80
CA ASP A 54 11.49 6.02 1.60
C ASP A 54 12.15 5.39 0.32
N ALA A 55 13.32 4.73 0.48
CA ALA A 55 14.09 4.10 -0.60
C ALA A 55 13.30 2.98 -1.32
N ALA A 56 13.63 2.74 -2.60
CA ALA A 56 12.95 1.74 -3.40
C ALA A 56 13.13 0.31 -2.85
N ALA A 57 12.01 -0.41 -2.69
CA ALA A 57 11.92 -1.78 -2.21
C ALA A 57 10.83 -2.54 -2.95
N LEU A 58 10.69 -3.84 -2.70
CA LEU A 58 9.66 -4.67 -3.33
C LEU A 58 8.39 -4.70 -2.49
N GLU A 59 7.24 -4.45 -3.13
CA GLU A 59 5.90 -4.74 -2.61
C GLU A 59 5.43 -6.06 -3.22
N CYS A 60 5.06 -7.03 -2.38
CA CYS A 60 4.67 -8.38 -2.75
C CYS A 60 3.22 -8.63 -2.35
N GLN A 61 2.33 -8.93 -3.31
CA GLN A 61 0.91 -9.12 -3.05
C GLN A 61 0.51 -10.60 -3.05
N PHE A 62 -0.15 -11.07 -2.00
CA PHE A 62 -0.74 -12.40 -1.78
C PHE A 62 0.21 -13.61 -1.86
N LEU A 63 1.14 -13.64 -2.81
CA LEU A 63 2.16 -14.66 -2.97
C LEU A 63 3.49 -13.98 -3.26
N GLY A 64 4.47 -14.16 -2.39
CA GLY A 64 5.76 -13.50 -2.52
C GLY A 64 6.71 -14.17 -3.50
N PRO A 65 7.81 -13.48 -3.85
CA PRO A 65 8.81 -13.96 -4.80
C PRO A 65 9.80 -14.94 -4.16
N THR A 66 10.56 -15.62 -5.03
CA THR A 66 11.82 -16.30 -4.70
C THR A 66 12.96 -15.55 -5.38
N LEU A 67 13.90 -15.04 -4.58
CA LEU A 67 14.97 -14.15 -5.02
C LEU A 67 16.33 -14.80 -4.69
N ARG A 68 17.23 -14.91 -5.68
CA ARG A 68 18.62 -15.29 -5.44
C ARG A 68 19.46 -14.01 -5.35
N PHE A 69 20.32 -13.94 -4.36
CA PHE A 69 21.24 -12.82 -4.17
C PHE A 69 22.53 -13.06 -4.96
N ASP A 70 22.87 -12.15 -5.87
CA ASP A 70 24.12 -12.24 -6.65
C ASP A 70 25.28 -11.53 -5.93
N SER A 71 25.01 -10.86 -4.81
CA SER A 71 25.98 -10.18 -3.95
C SER A 71 25.56 -10.24 -2.49
N ASN A 72 26.53 -10.06 -1.56
CA ASN A 72 26.19 -9.94 -0.14
C ASN A 72 25.28 -8.72 0.10
N ALA A 73 24.30 -8.88 0.97
CA ALA A 73 23.34 -7.84 1.33
C ALA A 73 22.79 -8.02 2.73
N VAL A 74 22.12 -7.01 3.24
CA VAL A 74 21.19 -7.11 4.38
C VAL A 74 19.79 -7.04 3.82
N VAL A 75 18.89 -7.92 4.26
CA VAL A 75 17.50 -7.98 3.83
C VAL A 75 16.57 -7.96 5.03
N ALA A 76 15.39 -7.38 4.89
CA ALA A 76 14.31 -7.47 5.85
C ALA A 76 12.97 -7.68 5.15
N VAL A 77 12.08 -8.46 5.79
CA VAL A 77 10.72 -8.70 5.35
C VAL A 77 9.75 -8.20 6.42
N THR A 78 8.81 -7.36 6.01
CA THR A 78 7.76 -6.80 6.87
C THR A 78 6.38 -6.91 6.21
N GLY A 79 5.32 -6.47 6.90
CA GLY A 79 3.96 -6.53 6.37
C GLY A 79 3.31 -7.89 6.59
N ALA A 80 2.58 -8.39 5.58
CA ALA A 80 1.88 -9.67 5.62
C ALA A 80 2.82 -10.84 5.95
N ASP A 81 2.36 -11.77 6.78
CA ASP A 81 3.13 -12.98 7.07
C ASP A 81 3.14 -13.90 5.84
N MET A 82 4.26 -13.91 5.14
CA MET A 82 4.53 -14.80 3.99
C MET A 82 5.55 -15.89 4.31
N ARG A 83 5.83 -16.14 5.60
CA ARG A 83 6.73 -17.19 6.11
C ARG A 83 8.06 -17.25 5.34
N PRO A 84 8.84 -16.17 5.37
CA PRO A 84 10.08 -16.10 4.60
C PRO A 84 11.08 -17.17 5.05
N THR A 85 11.81 -17.70 4.08
CA THR A 85 12.93 -18.65 4.32
C THR A 85 14.17 -18.19 3.58
N LEU A 86 15.35 -18.43 4.19
CA LEU A 86 16.65 -18.25 3.54
C LEU A 86 17.28 -19.65 3.36
N ASP A 87 17.51 -20.07 2.11
CA ASP A 87 17.93 -21.43 1.75
C ASP A 87 17.05 -22.52 2.40
N GLY A 88 15.74 -22.27 2.47
CA GLY A 88 14.77 -23.18 3.08
C GLY A 88 14.67 -23.11 4.62
N VAL A 89 15.54 -22.36 5.30
CA VAL A 89 15.50 -22.16 6.75
C VAL A 89 14.60 -20.93 7.06
N PRO A 90 13.58 -21.07 7.94
CA PRO A 90 12.74 -19.94 8.33
C PRO A 90 13.53 -18.78 8.91
N VAL A 91 13.22 -17.57 8.49
CA VAL A 91 13.80 -16.33 9.03
C VAL A 91 12.73 -15.44 9.63
N ALA A 92 13.09 -14.68 10.66
CA ALA A 92 12.15 -13.82 11.37
C ALA A 92 11.71 -12.63 10.50
N MET A 93 10.42 -12.40 10.41
CA MET A 93 9.88 -11.13 9.90
C MET A 93 10.16 -9.99 10.89
N TRP A 94 10.16 -8.75 10.37
CA TRP A 94 10.41 -7.55 11.17
C TRP A 94 11.81 -7.50 11.80
N SER A 95 12.74 -8.24 11.19
CA SER A 95 14.16 -8.29 11.57
C SER A 95 15.04 -8.25 10.33
N SER A 96 16.25 -7.72 10.49
CA SER A 96 17.25 -7.73 9.42
C SER A 96 18.07 -9.01 9.43
N HIS A 97 18.41 -9.50 8.24
CA HIS A 97 19.20 -10.71 8.04
C HIS A 97 20.33 -10.46 7.05
N VAL A 98 21.54 -10.90 7.38
CA VAL A 98 22.67 -10.90 6.44
C VAL A 98 22.49 -12.06 5.46
N VAL A 99 22.56 -11.75 4.17
CA VAL A 99 22.47 -12.71 3.07
C VAL A 99 23.78 -12.70 2.30
N ARG A 100 24.29 -13.87 1.96
CA ARG A 100 25.50 -14.05 1.16
C ARG A 100 25.17 -14.28 -0.32
N ALA A 101 26.10 -13.94 -1.19
CA ALA A 101 25.99 -14.26 -2.60
C ALA A 101 25.68 -15.75 -2.82
N GLY A 102 24.75 -16.05 -3.69
CA GLY A 102 24.25 -17.39 -3.99
C GLY A 102 23.03 -17.82 -3.16
N GLN A 103 22.78 -17.22 -1.98
CA GLN A 103 21.65 -17.61 -1.14
C GLN A 103 20.31 -17.17 -1.74
N VAL A 104 19.26 -17.89 -1.36
CA VAL A 104 17.92 -17.74 -1.90
C VAL A 104 16.93 -17.37 -0.78
N LEU A 105 16.35 -16.19 -0.88
CA LEU A 105 15.21 -15.78 -0.06
C LEU A 105 13.91 -16.20 -0.78
N ALA A 106 13.06 -16.96 -0.11
CA ALA A 106 11.76 -17.36 -0.65
C ALA A 106 10.63 -16.93 0.28
N LEU A 107 9.60 -16.31 -0.29
CA LEU A 107 8.36 -15.94 0.39
C LEU A 107 7.23 -16.82 -0.15
N GLY A 108 6.38 -17.32 0.76
CA GLY A 108 5.19 -18.12 0.44
C GLY A 108 3.93 -17.26 0.20
N PRO A 109 2.75 -17.91 0.23
CA PRO A 109 1.47 -17.21 0.23
C PRO A 109 1.29 -16.42 1.54
N ALA A 110 0.52 -15.32 1.48
CA ALA A 110 0.19 -14.50 2.63
C ALA A 110 -0.74 -15.25 3.59
N TYR A 111 -0.21 -15.63 4.74
CA TYR A 111 -0.94 -16.31 5.80
C TYR A 111 -1.84 -15.33 6.57
N SER A 112 -1.31 -14.16 6.93
CA SER A 112 -2.08 -13.04 7.46
C SER A 112 -1.74 -11.76 6.71
N GLY A 113 -2.68 -10.84 6.56
CA GLY A 113 -2.52 -9.66 5.70
C GLY A 113 -2.52 -10.00 4.22
N ALA A 114 -2.21 -9.05 3.36
CA ALA A 114 -2.22 -9.18 1.90
C ALA A 114 -0.89 -8.80 1.25
N ARG A 115 -0.15 -7.85 1.81
CA ARG A 115 1.08 -7.31 1.23
C ARG A 115 2.26 -7.38 2.17
N ALA A 116 3.36 -8.00 1.70
CA ALA A 116 4.67 -7.95 2.34
C ALA A 116 5.62 -7.03 1.59
N TYR A 117 6.63 -6.54 2.29
CA TYR A 117 7.66 -5.67 1.76
C TYR A 117 9.04 -6.30 1.97
N VAL A 118 9.83 -6.36 0.90
CA VAL A 118 11.21 -6.84 0.95
C VAL A 118 12.13 -5.67 0.68
N ALA A 119 12.80 -5.18 1.74
CA ALA A 119 13.85 -4.19 1.61
C ALA A 119 15.22 -4.87 1.59
N ILE A 120 16.12 -4.33 0.76
CA ILE A 120 17.50 -4.82 0.59
C ILE A 120 18.43 -3.63 0.77
N SER A 121 19.53 -3.81 1.48
CA SER A 121 20.51 -2.74 1.72
C SER A 121 21.00 -2.10 0.42
N GLY A 122 20.89 -0.77 0.32
CA GLY A 122 21.17 0.03 -0.85
C GLY A 122 19.93 0.28 -1.75
N GLY A 123 18.80 -0.38 -1.47
CA GLY A 123 17.57 -0.26 -2.24
C GLY A 123 17.64 -0.93 -3.63
N VAL A 124 16.51 -0.98 -4.32
CA VAL A 124 16.41 -1.47 -5.71
C VAL A 124 16.72 -0.30 -6.65
N ASP A 125 17.75 -0.42 -7.48
CA ASP A 125 18.19 0.62 -8.41
C ASP A 125 17.56 0.44 -9.80
N SER A 126 16.23 0.38 -9.86
CA SER A 126 15.47 0.36 -11.10
C SER A 126 15.45 1.74 -11.77
N PRO A 127 15.17 1.85 -13.09
CA PRO A 127 15.08 3.11 -13.76
C PRO A 127 14.10 4.09 -13.13
N VAL A 128 14.48 5.36 -13.05
CA VAL A 128 13.60 6.47 -12.63
C VAL A 128 12.78 6.92 -13.82
N VAL A 129 11.45 6.89 -13.71
CA VAL A 129 10.51 7.33 -14.76
C VAL A 129 9.57 8.37 -14.17
N LEU A 130 9.53 9.56 -14.76
CA LEU A 130 8.76 10.71 -14.26
C LEU A 130 9.08 10.99 -12.77
N GLY A 131 10.36 11.01 -12.43
CA GLY A 131 10.85 11.33 -11.09
C GLY A 131 10.70 10.24 -10.04
N SER A 132 10.25 9.01 -10.39
CA SER A 132 10.06 7.92 -9.44
C SER A 132 10.40 6.54 -10.01
N ARG A 133 10.83 5.62 -9.12
CA ARG A 133 10.97 4.19 -9.38
C ARG A 133 9.68 3.40 -9.10
N ALA A 134 8.66 4.05 -8.54
CA ALA A 134 7.39 3.40 -8.24
C ALA A 134 6.70 2.92 -9.53
N VAL A 135 6.30 1.65 -9.52
CA VAL A 135 5.62 1.03 -10.67
C VAL A 135 4.14 1.34 -10.64
N PHE A 136 3.64 1.93 -11.72
CA PHE A 136 2.21 1.95 -12.06
C PHE A 136 1.92 0.79 -13.00
N HIS A 137 1.52 -0.34 -12.43
CA HIS A 137 1.46 -1.63 -13.13
C HIS A 137 0.49 -1.62 -14.32
N MET A 138 -0.70 -1.04 -14.18
CA MET A 138 -1.73 -1.03 -15.22
C MET A 138 -1.28 -0.39 -16.53
N ALA A 139 -0.49 0.68 -16.45
CA ALA A 139 0.02 1.39 -17.62
C ALA A 139 1.47 1.00 -17.98
N GLY A 140 2.11 0.15 -17.20
CA GLY A 140 3.52 -0.22 -17.40
C GLY A 140 4.51 0.93 -17.17
N VAL A 141 4.10 2.00 -16.46
CA VAL A 141 4.96 3.16 -16.17
C VAL A 141 5.86 2.85 -14.97
N GLY A 142 7.16 3.09 -15.11
CA GLY A 142 8.16 2.70 -14.11
C GLY A 142 8.48 1.21 -14.11
N GLY A 143 7.86 0.42 -14.99
CA GLY A 143 8.05 -1.03 -15.09
C GLY A 143 6.75 -1.83 -15.00
N ARG A 144 6.90 -3.09 -14.62
CA ARG A 144 5.79 -4.07 -14.47
C ARG A 144 6.04 -4.93 -13.23
N ALA A 145 5.09 -5.80 -12.90
CA ALA A 145 5.34 -6.90 -11.98
C ALA A 145 6.55 -7.72 -12.44
N LEU A 146 7.35 -8.19 -11.48
CA LEU A 146 8.56 -8.94 -11.76
C LEU A 146 8.29 -10.17 -12.63
N LEU A 147 9.28 -10.54 -13.43
CA LEU A 147 9.28 -11.75 -14.24
C LEU A 147 10.37 -12.71 -13.76
N ALA A 148 10.17 -14.02 -13.98
CA ALA A 148 11.22 -14.99 -13.76
C ALA A 148 12.47 -14.65 -14.61
N GLU A 149 13.65 -14.94 -14.07
CA GLU A 149 14.96 -14.66 -14.67
C GLU A 149 15.33 -13.17 -14.78
N GLN A 150 14.44 -12.27 -14.34
CA GLN A 150 14.76 -10.84 -14.28
C GLN A 150 15.87 -10.59 -13.27
N VAL A 151 16.85 -9.75 -13.65
CA VAL A 151 17.90 -9.25 -12.77
C VAL A 151 17.56 -7.83 -12.35
N LEU A 152 17.52 -7.58 -11.05
CA LEU A 152 17.31 -6.25 -10.48
C LEU A 152 18.63 -5.73 -9.93
N PRO A 153 19.11 -4.58 -10.41
CA PRO A 153 20.28 -3.92 -9.83
C PRO A 153 19.94 -3.38 -8.44
N LEU A 154 20.94 -3.39 -7.56
CA LEU A 154 20.86 -2.81 -6.23
C LEU A 154 21.79 -1.58 -6.15
N GLY A 155 21.34 -0.59 -5.42
CA GLY A 155 22.13 0.59 -5.14
C GLY A 155 23.32 0.31 -4.22
N ALA A 156 24.16 1.33 -4.02
CA ALA A 156 25.28 1.26 -3.07
C ALA A 156 24.75 1.07 -1.64
N ALA A 157 25.40 0.21 -0.87
CA ALA A 157 25.10 -0.02 0.54
C ALA A 157 26.35 0.18 1.37
N ASP A 158 26.18 0.59 2.64
CA ASP A 158 27.25 0.63 3.61
C ASP A 158 27.74 -0.80 3.91
N PRO A 159 29.00 -1.14 3.59
CA PRO A 159 29.54 -2.47 3.88
C PRO A 159 29.53 -2.83 5.36
N ALA A 160 29.64 -1.84 6.26
CA ALA A 160 29.61 -2.06 7.70
C ALA A 160 28.31 -2.69 8.19
N ARG A 161 27.22 -2.56 7.43
CA ARG A 161 25.94 -3.23 7.75
C ARG A 161 25.99 -4.75 7.69
N LEU A 162 26.92 -5.33 6.94
CA LEU A 162 27.09 -6.78 6.84
C LEU A 162 27.66 -7.40 8.14
N ASP A 163 28.41 -6.60 8.91
CA ASP A 163 29.04 -7.02 10.16
C ASP A 163 28.35 -6.43 11.39
N ALA A 164 27.34 -5.56 11.18
CA ALA A 164 26.57 -4.95 12.26
C ALA A 164 25.59 -5.96 12.89
N PRO A 165 25.24 -5.80 14.17
CA PRO A 165 24.19 -6.60 14.80
C PRO A 165 22.87 -6.51 14.03
N ALA A 166 22.11 -7.61 14.04
CA ALA A 166 20.79 -7.64 13.47
C ALA A 166 19.86 -6.64 14.19
N LEU A 167 19.00 -5.98 13.42
CA LEU A 167 18.00 -5.05 13.92
C LEU A 167 16.61 -5.69 13.87
N THR A 168 15.75 -5.30 14.79
CA THR A 168 14.32 -5.68 14.81
C THR A 168 13.44 -4.47 15.06
N ILE A 169 12.18 -4.54 14.59
CA ILE A 169 11.13 -3.59 15.02
C ILE A 169 10.45 -4.18 16.25
N PRO A 170 10.43 -3.49 17.39
CA PRO A 170 9.69 -3.95 18.57
C PRO A 170 8.21 -4.21 18.25
N PRO A 171 7.60 -5.28 18.78
CA PRO A 171 6.20 -5.64 18.48
C PRO A 171 5.20 -4.49 18.68
N ALA A 172 5.41 -3.66 19.71
CA ALA A 172 4.55 -2.51 20.01
C ALA A 172 4.59 -1.40 18.94
N LEU A 173 5.59 -1.41 18.05
CA LEU A 173 5.74 -0.44 16.97
C LEU A 173 5.36 -1.02 15.59
N ARG A 174 4.90 -2.28 15.53
CA ARG A 174 4.43 -2.91 14.29
C ARG A 174 2.95 -2.61 14.08
N PRO A 175 2.47 -2.55 12.83
CA PRO A 175 1.02 -2.46 12.59
C PRO A 175 0.31 -3.72 13.10
N GLY A 176 -0.85 -3.53 13.75
CA GLY A 176 -1.68 -4.63 14.25
C GLY A 176 -2.63 -5.14 13.17
N PHE A 177 -2.37 -6.32 12.61
CA PHE A 177 -3.22 -6.90 11.57
C PHE A 177 -4.47 -7.53 12.16
N ALA A 178 -5.61 -7.36 11.50
CA ALA A 178 -6.87 -7.98 11.88
C ALA A 178 -6.77 -9.52 11.83
N THR A 179 -7.12 -10.18 12.92
CA THR A 179 -7.12 -11.65 13.02
C THR A 179 -8.49 -12.26 12.71
N ASP A 180 -9.56 -11.46 12.82
CA ASP A 180 -10.95 -11.82 12.59
C ASP A 180 -11.48 -11.37 11.22
N ARG A 181 -10.59 -10.90 10.33
CA ARG A 181 -10.92 -10.37 8.99
C ARG A 181 -11.82 -9.12 9.03
N ARG A 182 -11.78 -8.35 10.13
CA ARG A 182 -12.52 -7.10 10.32
C ARG A 182 -11.55 -5.95 10.54
N TRP A 183 -11.74 -4.86 9.81
CA TRP A 183 -10.86 -3.70 9.82
C TRP A 183 -11.64 -2.45 10.15
N ASP A 184 -11.24 -1.75 11.20
CA ASP A 184 -11.77 -0.42 11.52
C ASP A 184 -11.00 0.63 10.72
N ILE A 185 -11.71 1.32 9.81
CA ILE A 185 -11.14 2.28 8.86
C ILE A 185 -11.59 3.69 9.24
N GLU A 186 -10.65 4.55 9.54
CA GLU A 186 -10.91 5.94 9.86
C GLU A 186 -11.28 6.73 8.60
N ALA A 187 -12.45 7.37 8.62
CA ALA A 187 -12.95 8.16 7.51
C ALA A 187 -13.59 9.48 7.97
N LEU A 188 -13.53 10.46 7.09
CA LEU A 188 -14.11 11.80 7.25
C LEU A 188 -15.25 11.98 6.25
N ALA A 189 -16.08 13.00 6.48
CA ALA A 189 -16.97 13.54 5.44
C ALA A 189 -16.13 13.98 4.23
N GLY A 190 -16.63 13.67 3.04
CA GLY A 190 -16.03 14.08 1.77
C GLY A 190 -16.67 15.35 1.22
N PRO A 191 -16.23 15.82 0.05
CA PRO A 191 -16.73 17.07 -0.54
C PRO A 191 -18.19 16.99 -1.03
N ASN A 192 -18.76 15.80 -1.14
CA ASN A 192 -20.12 15.58 -1.64
C ASN A 192 -20.98 14.78 -0.64
N ASP A 193 -20.74 14.91 0.66
CA ASP A 193 -21.54 14.24 1.69
C ASP A 193 -23.00 14.68 1.70
N ASP A 194 -23.28 15.92 1.27
CA ASP A 194 -24.60 16.50 1.12
C ASP A 194 -25.41 16.00 -0.12
N TRP A 195 -24.82 15.07 -0.92
CA TRP A 195 -25.52 14.37 -2.00
C TRP A 195 -26.24 13.10 -1.53
N LEU A 196 -25.90 12.62 -0.33
CA LEU A 196 -26.58 11.51 0.32
C LEU A 196 -27.64 12.03 1.31
N SER A 197 -28.66 11.20 1.58
CA SER A 197 -29.56 11.49 2.69
C SER A 197 -28.81 11.38 4.03
N PRO A 198 -29.26 12.07 5.09
CA PRO A 198 -28.65 11.92 6.42
C PRO A 198 -28.62 10.46 6.90
N GLU A 199 -29.66 9.69 6.60
CA GLU A 199 -29.76 8.26 6.96
C GLU A 199 -28.71 7.43 6.24
N ALA A 200 -28.42 7.74 4.96
CA ALA A 200 -27.39 7.05 4.18
C ALA A 200 -25.97 7.36 4.70
N VAL A 201 -25.74 8.60 5.16
CA VAL A 201 -24.49 8.98 5.81
C VAL A 201 -24.28 8.18 7.10
N GLU A 202 -25.31 8.09 7.97
CA GLU A 202 -25.22 7.29 9.21
C GLU A 202 -25.10 5.79 8.92
N MET A 203 -25.83 5.29 7.92
CA MET A 203 -25.74 3.90 7.46
C MET A 203 -24.32 3.53 7.04
N PHE A 204 -23.61 4.41 6.32
CA PHE A 204 -22.21 4.13 5.91
C PHE A 204 -21.30 3.85 7.11
N PHE A 205 -21.41 4.61 8.18
CA PHE A 205 -20.58 4.46 9.39
C PHE A 205 -21.06 3.36 10.34
N SER A 206 -22.30 2.89 10.23
CA SER A 206 -22.87 1.85 11.11
C SER A 206 -22.91 0.46 10.48
N SER A 207 -22.55 0.31 9.22
CA SER A 207 -22.66 -0.95 8.47
C SER A 207 -21.34 -1.66 8.27
N ASP A 208 -21.41 -2.95 8.00
CA ASP A 208 -20.33 -3.80 7.55
C ASP A 208 -20.22 -3.74 6.02
N TRP A 209 -18.99 -3.52 5.49
CA TRP A 209 -18.71 -3.41 4.08
C TRP A 209 -17.73 -4.51 3.63
N ALA A 210 -18.17 -5.43 2.78
CA ALA A 210 -17.34 -6.53 2.31
C ALA A 210 -16.44 -6.11 1.15
N VAL A 211 -15.14 -6.41 1.22
CA VAL A 211 -14.17 -6.16 0.14
C VAL A 211 -14.43 -7.12 -1.02
N GLN A 212 -14.66 -6.58 -2.21
CA GLN A 212 -14.90 -7.38 -3.43
C GLN A 212 -13.61 -7.94 -4.03
N ALA A 213 -13.72 -9.07 -4.73
CA ALA A 213 -12.60 -9.71 -5.44
C ALA A 213 -11.97 -8.85 -6.55
N LYS A 214 -12.71 -7.90 -7.12
CA LYS A 214 -12.21 -6.98 -8.17
C LYS A 214 -11.43 -5.79 -7.61
N SER A 215 -11.11 -5.79 -6.31
CA SER A 215 -10.29 -4.76 -5.67
C SER A 215 -8.82 -4.88 -6.09
N ASN A 216 -8.18 -3.74 -6.34
CA ASN A 216 -6.77 -3.65 -6.72
C ASN A 216 -6.15 -2.33 -6.24
N ARG A 217 -4.94 -2.00 -6.73
CA ARG A 217 -4.23 -0.76 -6.40
C ARG A 217 -4.89 0.53 -6.95
N THR A 218 -5.88 0.42 -7.85
CA THR A 218 -6.67 1.56 -8.35
C THR A 218 -7.83 1.90 -7.41
N GLY A 219 -8.49 0.85 -6.84
CA GLY A 219 -9.61 1.06 -5.94
C GLY A 219 -10.05 -0.20 -5.23
N ILE A 220 -10.41 -0.04 -3.96
CA ILE A 220 -11.03 -1.08 -3.14
C ILE A 220 -12.54 -0.98 -3.28
N ARG A 221 -13.13 -1.95 -3.97
CA ARG A 221 -14.57 -2.04 -4.20
C ARG A 221 -15.26 -2.72 -3.04
N LEU A 222 -16.40 -2.18 -2.64
CA LEU A 222 -17.14 -2.68 -1.48
C LEU A 222 -18.53 -3.15 -1.89
N THR A 223 -19.06 -4.09 -1.11
CA THR A 223 -20.48 -4.51 -1.13
C THR A 223 -21.06 -4.29 0.25
N GLY A 224 -22.24 -3.69 0.31
CA GLY A 224 -22.97 -3.41 1.55
C GLY A 224 -24.37 -2.91 1.27
N PRO A 225 -25.00 -2.19 2.22
CA PRO A 225 -26.34 -1.63 2.04
C PRO A 225 -26.43 -0.62 0.91
N GLU A 226 -27.62 -0.40 0.38
CA GLU A 226 -27.91 0.62 -0.63
C GLU A 226 -27.97 2.02 -0.04
N PHE A 227 -27.49 2.99 -0.81
CA PHE A 227 -27.50 4.40 -0.45
C PHE A 227 -28.81 5.06 -0.88
N SER A 228 -29.40 5.87 0.00
CA SER A 228 -30.42 6.85 -0.36
C SER A 228 -29.78 8.21 -0.63
N PHE A 229 -30.28 8.89 -1.65
CA PHE A 229 -29.72 10.14 -2.13
C PHE A 229 -30.55 11.34 -1.67
N ALA A 230 -29.89 12.47 -1.44
CA ALA A 230 -30.55 13.73 -1.14
C ALA A 230 -31.31 14.28 -2.36
N HIS A 231 -32.27 15.17 -2.12
CA HIS A 231 -33.09 15.81 -3.17
C HIS A 231 -32.21 16.43 -4.28
N ARG A 232 -31.09 17.08 -3.91
CA ARG A 232 -30.18 17.73 -4.88
C ARG A 232 -29.52 16.73 -5.87
N ALA A 233 -29.30 15.48 -5.45
CA ALA A 233 -28.72 14.46 -6.30
C ALA A 233 -29.75 13.89 -7.30
N ILE A 234 -31.00 13.85 -6.89
CA ILE A 234 -32.12 13.33 -7.73
C ILE A 234 -32.58 14.40 -8.72
N HIS A 235 -32.63 15.70 -8.30
CA HIS A 235 -33.16 16.82 -9.12
C HIS A 235 -32.02 17.74 -9.56
N LYS A 236 -30.87 17.17 -9.96
CA LYS A 236 -29.72 17.92 -10.46
C LYS A 236 -29.86 18.30 -11.94
N ASN A 237 -28.96 19.18 -12.43
CA ASN A 237 -28.88 19.49 -13.85
C ASN A 237 -28.49 18.20 -14.65
N SER A 238 -29.07 18.06 -15.84
CA SER A 238 -28.79 16.96 -16.78
C SER A 238 -27.29 16.79 -17.12
N ASP A 239 -26.51 17.88 -17.09
CA ASP A 239 -25.06 17.88 -17.33
C ASP A 239 -24.27 17.00 -16.35
N HIS A 240 -24.85 16.73 -15.16
CA HIS A 240 -24.29 15.81 -14.18
C HIS A 240 -24.52 14.31 -14.50
N GLY A 241 -25.21 13.99 -15.62
CA GLY A 241 -25.63 12.63 -15.93
C GLY A 241 -26.91 12.21 -15.17
N GLN A 242 -27.44 11.04 -15.52
CA GLN A 242 -28.76 10.59 -15.03
C GLN A 242 -28.71 9.94 -13.64
N GLU A 243 -27.66 9.19 -13.33
CA GLU A 243 -27.55 8.49 -12.05
C GLU A 243 -27.32 9.46 -10.89
N PRO A 244 -28.01 9.33 -9.75
CA PRO A 244 -27.86 10.21 -8.61
C PRO A 244 -26.42 10.35 -8.11
N SER A 245 -25.60 9.31 -8.27
CA SER A 245 -24.17 9.31 -7.88
C SER A 245 -23.26 10.05 -8.87
N ASN A 246 -23.75 10.46 -10.04
CA ASN A 246 -22.93 11.17 -11.02
C ASN A 246 -22.87 12.66 -10.74
N ILE A 247 -21.72 13.28 -11.04
CA ILE A 247 -21.47 14.71 -10.95
C ILE A 247 -20.59 15.14 -12.14
N ILE A 248 -20.51 16.43 -12.44
CA ILE A 248 -19.50 16.96 -13.37
C ILE A 248 -18.10 16.58 -12.85
N ASP A 249 -17.19 16.24 -13.76
CA ASP A 249 -15.83 15.83 -13.41
C ASP A 249 -15.17 16.80 -12.43
N HIS A 250 -14.61 16.23 -11.38
CA HIS A 250 -13.88 16.97 -10.35
C HIS A 250 -12.66 16.18 -9.85
N GLY A 251 -11.79 16.82 -9.07
CA GLY A 251 -10.60 16.21 -8.53
C GLY A 251 -10.89 15.09 -7.53
N TYR A 252 -10.20 13.97 -7.64
CA TYR A 252 -10.28 12.83 -6.75
C TYR A 252 -9.05 12.77 -5.84
N PRO A 253 -9.17 13.07 -4.54
CA PRO A 253 -8.07 12.85 -3.61
C PRO A 253 -7.88 11.35 -3.34
N LEU A 254 -6.65 10.94 -3.02
CA LEU A 254 -6.42 9.60 -2.48
C LEU A 254 -7.23 9.40 -1.19
N GLY A 255 -7.88 8.24 -1.08
CA GLY A 255 -8.80 7.92 0.01
C GLY A 255 -10.24 8.34 -0.24
N ALA A 256 -10.54 9.06 -1.33
CA ALA A 256 -11.92 9.34 -1.69
C ALA A 256 -12.72 8.04 -1.84
N VAL A 257 -13.89 8.00 -1.27
CA VAL A 257 -14.86 6.92 -1.46
C VAL A 257 -15.80 7.36 -2.57
N ASN A 258 -15.48 6.99 -3.81
CA ASN A 258 -16.34 7.22 -4.95
C ASN A 258 -17.57 6.33 -4.85
N LEU A 259 -18.74 6.88 -5.14
CA LEU A 259 -19.96 6.11 -5.24
C LEU A 259 -20.35 5.93 -6.71
N ALA A 260 -20.05 4.76 -7.27
CA ALA A 260 -20.39 4.41 -8.64
C ALA A 260 -21.74 3.64 -8.65
N GLY A 261 -22.85 4.36 -8.88
CA GLY A 261 -24.20 3.86 -8.63
C GLY A 261 -24.39 3.56 -7.15
N GLN A 262 -24.50 2.29 -6.78
CA GLN A 262 -24.60 1.84 -5.39
C GLN A 262 -23.29 1.21 -4.85
N THR A 263 -22.22 1.23 -5.65
CA THR A 263 -20.94 0.58 -5.29
C THR A 263 -19.94 1.60 -4.74
N PRO A 264 -19.59 1.56 -3.45
CA PRO A 264 -18.48 2.36 -2.93
C PRO A 264 -17.15 1.82 -3.45
N ILE A 265 -16.27 2.72 -3.90
CA ILE A 265 -14.92 2.42 -4.37
C ILE A 265 -13.95 3.37 -3.67
N ILE A 266 -13.13 2.84 -2.77
CA ILE A 266 -12.09 3.65 -2.11
C ILE A 266 -10.93 3.81 -3.08
N LEU A 267 -10.64 5.03 -3.49
CA LEU A 267 -9.54 5.35 -4.40
C LEU A 267 -8.21 5.28 -3.66
N VAL A 268 -7.26 4.50 -4.21
CA VAL A 268 -5.98 4.24 -3.55
C VAL A 268 -4.81 4.56 -4.49
N ASN A 269 -3.62 4.06 -4.24
CA ASN A 269 -2.34 4.57 -4.79
C ASN A 269 -2.26 4.75 -6.31
N ASP A 270 -2.95 3.91 -7.09
CA ASP A 270 -2.95 3.96 -8.56
C ASP A 270 -4.30 4.47 -9.12
N ALA A 271 -5.06 5.20 -8.31
CA ALA A 271 -6.37 5.73 -8.68
C ALA A 271 -6.28 6.88 -9.70
N PRO A 272 -7.33 7.08 -10.50
CA PRO A 272 -7.45 8.27 -11.32
C PRO A 272 -7.52 9.53 -10.46
N SER A 273 -7.03 10.65 -11.00
CA SER A 273 -7.02 11.95 -10.32
C SER A 273 -8.29 12.76 -10.47
N THR A 274 -9.17 12.38 -11.42
CA THR A 274 -10.43 13.06 -11.72
C THR A 274 -11.49 12.08 -12.17
N GLY A 275 -12.75 12.48 -12.12
CA GLY A 275 -13.88 11.75 -12.67
C GLY A 275 -15.22 12.29 -12.21
N GLY A 276 -16.29 11.66 -12.69
CA GLY A 276 -17.66 12.12 -12.60
C GLY A 276 -18.53 11.39 -11.56
N PHE A 277 -17.93 10.87 -10.47
CA PHE A 277 -18.68 10.30 -9.35
C PHE A 277 -18.52 11.14 -8.09
N ILE A 278 -19.59 11.21 -7.28
CA ILE A 278 -19.53 11.87 -5.97
C ILE A 278 -18.55 11.16 -5.03
N ASN A 279 -17.93 11.96 -4.16
CA ASN A 279 -17.02 11.51 -3.08
C ASN A 279 -17.62 11.88 -1.73
N PRO A 280 -18.65 11.16 -1.22
CA PRO A 280 -19.29 11.53 0.03
C PRO A 280 -18.42 11.32 1.27
N PHE A 281 -17.37 10.50 1.17
CA PHE A 281 -16.45 10.21 2.28
C PHE A 281 -14.99 10.18 1.81
N THR A 282 -14.07 10.33 2.77
CA THR A 282 -12.64 10.22 2.51
C THR A 282 -11.95 9.42 3.63
N VAL A 283 -11.25 8.36 3.28
CA VAL A 283 -10.44 7.57 4.22
C VAL A 283 -9.20 8.38 4.62
N ALA A 284 -8.89 8.41 5.91
CA ALA A 284 -7.69 9.08 6.41
C ALA A 284 -6.41 8.37 5.90
N SER A 285 -5.41 9.15 5.47
CA SER A 285 -4.15 8.58 4.93
C SER A 285 -3.43 7.65 5.90
N ALA A 286 -3.58 7.88 7.20
CA ALA A 286 -3.04 7.02 8.26
C ALA A 286 -3.69 5.62 8.30
N ALA A 287 -4.86 5.43 7.68
CA ALA A 287 -5.54 4.13 7.61
C ALA A 287 -5.19 3.31 6.35
N PHE A 288 -4.41 3.85 5.41
CA PHE A 288 -4.11 3.19 4.14
C PHE A 288 -3.42 1.84 4.31
N TRP A 289 -2.55 1.69 5.33
CA TRP A 289 -1.93 0.42 5.61
C TRP A 289 -2.96 -0.69 5.91
N LYS A 290 -4.10 -0.36 6.53
CA LYS A 290 -5.20 -1.30 6.79
C LYS A 290 -5.86 -1.74 5.48
N LEU A 291 -6.14 -0.79 4.58
CA LEU A 291 -6.66 -1.09 3.23
C LEU A 291 -5.69 -1.96 2.44
N ALA A 292 -4.39 -1.70 2.57
CA ALA A 292 -3.34 -2.49 1.91
C ALA A 292 -3.29 -3.94 2.38
N GLN A 293 -3.68 -4.19 3.63
CA GLN A 293 -3.64 -5.52 4.24
C GLN A 293 -4.97 -6.27 4.19
N ALA A 294 -6.07 -5.56 3.87
CA ALA A 294 -7.38 -6.17 3.68
C ALA A 294 -7.42 -7.01 2.39
N LYS A 295 -8.13 -8.15 2.46
CA LYS A 295 -8.27 -9.13 1.37
C LYS A 295 -9.73 -9.21 0.89
N PRO A 296 -9.99 -9.72 -0.31
CA PRO A 296 -11.33 -10.06 -0.74
C PRO A 296 -12.09 -10.89 0.30
N GLY A 297 -13.31 -10.46 0.61
CA GLY A 297 -14.17 -11.05 1.63
C GLY A 297 -13.88 -10.59 3.06
N ASP A 298 -12.86 -9.76 3.31
CA ASP A 298 -12.71 -9.07 4.60
C ASP A 298 -13.80 -7.99 4.74
N ILE A 299 -14.10 -7.63 5.98
CA ILE A 299 -15.10 -6.63 6.33
C ILE A 299 -14.39 -5.34 6.75
N LEU A 300 -14.78 -4.23 6.14
CA LEU A 300 -14.40 -2.89 6.57
C LEU A 300 -15.56 -2.28 7.36
N ARG A 301 -15.24 -1.70 8.52
CA ARG A 301 -16.12 -0.84 9.31
C ARG A 301 -15.55 0.55 9.32
N PHE A 302 -16.34 1.55 8.97
CA PHE A 302 -15.86 2.92 8.96
C PHE A 302 -16.12 3.60 10.30
N ARG A 303 -15.06 4.19 10.85
CA ARG A 303 -15.13 5.01 12.04
C ARG A 303 -15.04 6.49 11.65
N ARG A 304 -16.09 7.25 11.98
CA ARG A 304 -16.11 8.69 11.73
C ARG A 304 -15.05 9.39 12.58
N ILE A 305 -14.22 10.21 11.96
CA ILE A 305 -13.22 11.06 12.62
C ILE A 305 -13.30 12.50 12.09
N ASP A 306 -12.71 13.42 12.83
CA ASP A 306 -12.50 14.79 12.38
C ASP A 306 -11.06 15.02 11.83
N ARG A 307 -10.80 16.23 11.31
CA ARG A 307 -9.50 16.60 10.77
C ARG A 307 -8.39 16.61 11.83
N ALA A 308 -8.72 16.96 13.06
CA ALA A 308 -7.74 17.02 14.15
C ALA A 308 -7.29 15.60 14.51
N GLU A 309 -8.21 14.65 14.58
CA GLU A 309 -7.90 13.23 14.81
C GLU A 309 -7.10 12.63 13.63
N ALA A 310 -7.49 12.92 12.39
CA ALA A 310 -6.72 12.50 11.20
C ALA A 310 -5.27 13.01 11.24
N GLY A 311 -5.08 14.26 11.68
CA GLY A 311 -3.76 14.86 11.90
C GLY A 311 -2.93 14.13 12.98
N ARG A 312 -3.55 13.78 14.11
CA ARG A 312 -2.89 13.00 15.19
C ARG A 312 -2.47 11.61 14.70
N LEU A 313 -3.35 10.90 14.01
CA LEU A 313 -3.05 9.56 13.46
C LEU A 313 -1.90 9.61 12.44
N ARG A 314 -1.87 10.64 11.60
CA ARG A 314 -0.77 10.86 10.65
C ARG A 314 0.55 11.16 11.36
N ALA A 315 0.53 11.97 12.40
CA ALA A 315 1.73 12.27 13.20
C ALA A 315 2.24 11.01 13.91
N GLU A 316 1.37 10.18 14.46
CA GLU A 316 1.73 8.91 15.07
C GLU A 316 2.34 7.94 14.06
N LEU A 317 1.75 7.79 12.86
CA LEU A 317 2.34 7.01 11.78
C LEU A 317 3.75 7.52 11.44
N GLY A 318 3.94 8.84 11.37
CA GLY A 318 5.25 9.45 11.17
C GLY A 318 6.25 9.06 12.25
N ARG A 319 5.81 9.04 13.52
CA ARG A 319 6.64 8.68 14.68
C ARG A 319 7.09 7.21 14.64
N VAL A 320 6.17 6.27 14.41
CA VAL A 320 6.48 4.83 14.39
C VAL A 320 7.23 4.37 13.13
N THR A 321 7.40 5.25 12.16
CA THR A 321 8.18 5.01 10.93
C THR A 321 9.37 5.95 10.79
N SER A 322 9.80 6.59 11.88
CA SER A 322 10.99 7.47 11.91
C SER A 322 12.26 6.67 12.17
N PRO A 323 13.44 7.19 11.81
CA PRO A 323 14.71 6.64 12.26
C PRO A 323 14.76 6.53 13.80
N GLY A 324 15.37 5.44 14.31
CA GLY A 324 15.45 5.17 15.76
C GLY A 324 14.34 4.26 16.31
N VAL A 325 13.38 3.81 15.51
CA VAL A 325 12.38 2.82 15.93
C VAL A 325 12.90 1.37 15.93
N THR A 326 14.09 1.12 15.38
CA THR A 326 14.76 -0.19 15.40
C THR A 326 15.47 -0.43 16.72
N ALA A 327 15.49 -1.69 17.16
CA ALA A 327 16.25 -2.18 18.32
C ALA A 327 17.19 -3.31 17.89
N LEU A 328 18.15 -3.67 18.75
CA LEU A 328 18.95 -4.88 18.53
C LEU A 328 18.03 -6.12 18.61
N ALA A 329 18.23 -7.08 17.73
CA ALA A 329 17.46 -8.32 17.65
C ALA A 329 17.89 -9.33 18.70
#